data_fcb528da3111edfc933b107cd1169524
#
_entry.id   fcb528da3111edfc933b107cd1169524
#
_cell.length_a   1.000
_cell.length_b   1.000
_cell.length_c   1.000
_cell.angle_alpha   90.00
_cell.angle_beta   90.00
_cell.angle_gamma   90.00
#
_symmetry.space_group_name_H-M   'P 1'
#
loop_
_entity.id
_entity.type
_entity.pdbx_description
1 polymer ?
#
loop_
_entity_poly.entity_id
_entity_poly.type
_entity_poly.pdbx_seq_one_letter_code
_entity_poly.pdbx_strand_id
1 'polypeptide(L)'
;MSDTLLSRCLAKNIRMTSQRQIIIQVIEESDDHPDVDQLYLRSVELDNTISIATVYRTVKLLEEAGLIERLEFGDGRSRYEEAGEHHEHLVDIETGEVHEFYNEELETLKAEIAREMGYDLIDHRLELYGKKRKN
;
A
#
# COMPACT_ATOMS: atom_id res chain seq x y z
N MET A 1 -5.60 -20.58 10.55
CA MET A 1 -6.44 -19.42 10.29
C MET A 1 -5.68 -18.39 9.49
N SER A 2 -6.25 -17.96 8.41
CA SER A 2 -5.60 -16.97 7.57
C SER A 2 -5.67 -15.59 8.21
N ASP A 3 -4.55 -14.87 8.20
CA ASP A 3 -4.50 -13.48 8.63
C ASP A 3 -4.83 -12.60 7.42
N THR A 4 -6.13 -12.40 7.20
CA THR A 4 -6.61 -11.61 6.07
C THR A 4 -6.77 -10.15 6.45
N LEU A 5 -6.83 -9.27 5.46
CA LEU A 5 -7.13 -7.87 5.70
C LEU A 5 -8.48 -7.72 6.39
N LEU A 6 -9.47 -8.50 5.96
CA LEU A 6 -10.79 -8.49 6.59
C LEU A 6 -10.71 -8.87 8.07
N SER A 7 -9.95 -9.91 8.40
CA SER A 7 -9.83 -10.34 9.80
C SER A 7 -9.14 -9.26 10.65
N ARG A 8 -8.18 -8.55 10.08
CA ARG A 8 -7.52 -7.44 10.78
C ARG A 8 -8.47 -6.25 10.99
N CYS A 9 -9.35 -5.99 10.03
CA CYS A 9 -10.38 -4.97 10.16
C CYS A 9 -11.33 -5.30 11.30
N LEU A 10 -11.78 -6.56 11.38
CA LEU A 10 -12.68 -7.01 12.44
C LEU A 10 -12.02 -6.92 13.82
N ALA A 11 -10.72 -7.23 13.89
CA ALA A 11 -9.96 -7.13 15.14
C ALA A 11 -9.83 -5.68 15.60
N LYS A 12 -9.91 -4.71 14.70
CA LYS A 12 -9.87 -3.27 15.02
C LYS A 12 -11.27 -2.70 15.25
N ASN A 13 -12.30 -3.54 15.31
CA ASN A 13 -13.68 -3.13 15.52
C ASN A 13 -14.23 -2.20 14.44
N ILE A 14 -13.73 -2.35 13.21
CA ILE A 14 -14.25 -1.59 12.09
C ILE A 14 -15.61 -2.14 11.70
N ARG A 15 -16.61 -1.25 11.68
CA ARG A 15 -17.96 -1.64 11.28
C ARG A 15 -17.96 -2.14 9.85
N MET A 16 -18.46 -3.36 9.65
CA MET A 16 -18.48 -3.97 8.33
C MET A 16 -19.85 -3.82 7.69
N THR A 17 -19.83 -3.36 6.43
CA THR A 17 -20.99 -3.36 5.55
C THR A 17 -20.67 -4.23 4.35
N SER A 18 -21.69 -4.63 3.59
CA SER A 18 -21.44 -5.45 2.41
C SER A 18 -20.56 -4.72 1.40
N GLN A 19 -20.73 -3.42 1.22
CA GLN A 19 -19.90 -2.65 0.30
C GLN A 19 -18.46 -2.52 0.80
N ARG A 20 -18.25 -2.25 2.10
CA ARG A 20 -16.90 -2.22 2.66
C ARG A 20 -16.19 -3.56 2.51
N GLN A 21 -16.92 -4.65 2.73
CA GLN A 21 -16.34 -5.97 2.61
C GLN A 21 -15.84 -6.23 1.19
N ILE A 22 -16.59 -5.80 0.19
CA ILE A 22 -16.17 -5.94 -1.21
C ILE A 22 -14.92 -5.10 -1.50
N ILE A 23 -14.90 -3.85 -1.03
CA ILE A 23 -13.75 -2.97 -1.24
C ILE A 23 -12.50 -3.55 -0.57
N ILE A 24 -12.63 -4.05 0.66
CA ILE A 24 -11.53 -4.68 1.38
C ILE A 24 -11.02 -5.90 0.63
N GLN A 25 -11.92 -6.71 0.09
CA GLN A 25 -11.55 -7.87 -0.72
C GLN A 25 -10.75 -7.45 -1.97
N VAL A 26 -11.19 -6.39 -2.64
CA VAL A 26 -10.48 -5.87 -3.81
C VAL A 26 -9.06 -5.41 -3.45
N ILE A 27 -8.92 -4.70 -2.33
CA ILE A 27 -7.61 -4.27 -1.86
C ILE A 27 -6.71 -5.48 -1.59
N GLU A 28 -7.24 -6.48 -0.90
CA GLU A 28 -6.49 -7.68 -0.54
C GLU A 28 -6.02 -8.46 -1.76
N GLU A 29 -6.86 -8.52 -2.80
CA GLU A 29 -6.53 -9.24 -4.03
C GLU A 29 -5.66 -8.45 -5.00
N SER A 30 -5.49 -7.15 -4.74
CA SER A 30 -4.69 -6.29 -5.62
C SER A 30 -3.20 -6.38 -5.26
N ASP A 31 -2.37 -6.73 -6.22
CA ASP A 31 -0.93 -6.87 -6.03
C ASP A 31 -0.13 -5.82 -6.81
N ASP A 32 -0.81 -4.84 -7.40
CA ASP A 32 -0.23 -3.87 -8.32
C ASP A 32 -0.22 -2.43 -7.78
N HIS A 33 -0.38 -2.24 -6.49
CA HIS A 33 -0.39 -0.91 -5.84
C HIS A 33 -1.44 0.01 -6.48
N PRO A 34 -2.73 -0.32 -6.37
CA PRO A 34 -3.79 0.44 -7.05
C PRO A 34 -4.03 1.81 -6.43
N ASP A 35 -4.47 2.75 -7.26
CA ASP A 35 -5.03 4.01 -6.77
C ASP A 35 -6.54 3.85 -6.52
N VAL A 36 -7.19 4.92 -6.03
CA VAL A 36 -8.62 4.86 -5.69
C VAL A 36 -9.47 4.60 -6.93
N ASP A 37 -9.12 5.17 -8.08
CA ASP A 37 -9.87 4.96 -9.30
C ASP A 37 -9.86 3.50 -9.73
N GLN A 38 -8.68 2.85 -9.62
CA GLN A 38 -8.56 1.43 -9.92
C GLN A 38 -9.34 0.58 -8.93
N LEU A 39 -9.28 0.92 -7.66
CA LEU A 39 -10.06 0.22 -6.64
C LEU A 39 -11.56 0.36 -6.90
N TYR A 40 -11.99 1.56 -7.29
CA TYR A 40 -13.39 1.79 -7.64
C TYR A 40 -13.83 0.92 -8.83
N LEU A 41 -13.06 0.93 -9.91
CA LEU A 41 -13.42 0.15 -11.11
C LEU A 41 -13.50 -1.34 -10.80
N ARG A 42 -12.59 -1.85 -10.00
CA ARG A 42 -12.59 -3.26 -9.59
C ARG A 42 -13.75 -3.59 -8.66
N SER A 43 -14.10 -2.66 -7.79
CA SER A 43 -15.20 -2.85 -6.84
C SER A 43 -16.56 -2.87 -7.53
N VAL A 44 -16.79 -1.98 -8.50
CA VAL A 44 -18.07 -1.92 -9.20
C VAL A 44 -18.32 -3.14 -10.07
N GLU A 45 -17.29 -3.86 -10.48
CA GLU A 45 -17.45 -5.14 -11.17
C GLU A 45 -18.12 -6.18 -10.28
N LEU A 46 -17.91 -6.09 -8.96
CA LEU A 46 -18.48 -7.01 -7.99
C LEU A 46 -19.82 -6.50 -7.44
N ASP A 47 -19.99 -5.20 -7.33
CA ASP A 47 -21.21 -4.57 -6.84
C ASP A 47 -21.34 -3.19 -7.47
N ASN A 48 -22.21 -3.08 -8.48
CA ASN A 48 -22.35 -1.84 -9.25
C ASN A 48 -23.06 -0.72 -8.48
N THR A 49 -23.49 -0.96 -7.24
CA THR A 49 -24.06 0.09 -6.39
C THR A 49 -23.02 0.86 -5.61
N ILE A 50 -21.77 0.40 -5.60
CA ILE A 50 -20.69 1.09 -4.88
C ILE A 50 -20.36 2.39 -5.58
N SER A 51 -20.33 3.50 -4.82
CA SER A 51 -19.92 4.80 -5.33
C SER A 51 -18.44 5.04 -5.07
N ILE A 52 -17.85 5.94 -5.85
CA ILE A 52 -16.45 6.30 -5.64
C ILE A 52 -16.26 6.96 -4.26
N ALA A 53 -17.26 7.69 -3.78
CA ALA A 53 -17.23 8.29 -2.44
C ALA A 53 -17.11 7.22 -1.35
N THR A 54 -17.79 6.10 -1.52
CA THR A 54 -17.71 4.98 -0.57
C THR A 54 -16.32 4.37 -0.59
N VAL A 55 -15.69 4.25 -1.77
CA VAL A 55 -14.32 3.75 -1.88
C VAL A 55 -13.35 4.70 -1.15
N TYR A 56 -13.45 6.00 -1.37
CA TYR A 56 -12.62 6.99 -0.68
C TYR A 56 -12.76 6.90 0.84
N ARG A 57 -13.99 6.83 1.34
CA ARG A 57 -14.24 6.74 2.78
C ARG A 57 -13.66 5.44 3.37
N THR A 58 -13.80 4.34 2.66
CA THR A 58 -13.28 3.05 3.11
C THR A 58 -11.75 3.07 3.16
N VAL A 59 -11.11 3.57 2.09
CA VAL A 59 -9.65 3.66 2.02
C VAL A 59 -9.12 4.56 3.16
N LYS A 60 -9.75 5.71 3.38
CA LYS A 60 -9.34 6.62 4.45
C LYS A 60 -9.47 5.96 5.82
N LEU A 61 -10.56 5.24 6.05
CA LEU A 61 -10.78 4.53 7.30
C LEU A 61 -9.69 3.48 7.55
N LEU A 62 -9.34 2.70 6.53
CA LEU A 62 -8.31 1.68 6.65
C LEU A 62 -6.92 2.30 6.84
N GLU A 63 -6.64 3.40 6.18
CA GLU A 63 -5.37 4.11 6.33
C GLU A 63 -5.24 4.66 7.76
N GLU A 64 -6.27 5.30 8.29
CA GLU A 64 -6.27 5.84 9.64
C GLU A 64 -6.14 4.74 10.70
N ALA A 65 -6.65 3.55 10.40
CA ALA A 65 -6.52 2.40 11.29
C ALA A 65 -5.16 1.70 11.18
N GLY A 66 -4.30 2.15 10.27
CA GLY A 66 -2.99 1.55 10.08
C GLY A 66 -3.00 0.22 9.36
N LEU A 67 -4.09 -0.12 8.67
CA LEU A 67 -4.24 -1.41 7.98
C LEU A 67 -3.76 -1.38 6.55
N ILE A 68 -3.73 -0.19 5.93
CA ILE A 68 -3.13 0.01 4.62
C ILE A 68 -2.22 1.24 4.67
N GLU A 69 -1.29 1.31 3.74
CA GLU A 69 -0.37 2.42 3.60
C GLU A 69 -0.61 3.14 2.29
N ARG A 70 -0.51 4.46 2.32
CA ARG A 70 -0.58 5.28 1.13
C ARG A 70 0.84 5.58 0.65
N LEU A 71 1.08 5.35 -0.64
CA LEU A 71 2.38 5.56 -1.27
C LEU A 71 2.27 6.67 -2.31
N GLU A 72 3.19 7.62 -2.27
CA GLU A 72 3.25 8.71 -3.23
C GLU A 72 4.65 8.72 -3.85
N PHE A 73 4.71 8.57 -5.18
CA PHE A 73 5.97 8.46 -5.90
C PHE A 73 6.26 9.67 -6.80
N GLY A 74 5.59 10.79 -6.53
CA GLY A 74 5.85 12.03 -7.27
C GLY A 74 5.14 12.15 -8.62
N ASP A 75 4.26 11.20 -8.94
CA ASP A 75 3.49 11.21 -10.19
C ASP A 75 2.09 11.78 -10.04
N GLY A 76 1.79 12.37 -8.86
CA GLY A 76 0.49 12.96 -8.57
C GLY A 76 -0.60 11.95 -8.21
N ARG A 77 -0.25 10.67 -8.11
CA ARG A 77 -1.18 9.60 -7.77
C ARG A 77 -0.83 9.02 -6.42
N SER A 78 -1.87 8.83 -5.59
CA SER A 78 -1.72 8.09 -4.33
C SER A 78 -2.08 6.64 -4.60
N ARG A 79 -1.20 5.73 -4.22
CA ARG A 79 -1.40 4.29 -4.38
C ARG A 79 -1.48 3.65 -3.01
N TYR A 80 -2.06 2.47 -2.94
CA TYR A 80 -2.33 1.82 -1.67
C TYR A 80 -1.85 0.38 -1.67
N GLU A 81 -1.40 -0.07 -0.50
CA GLU A 81 -1.06 -1.47 -0.27
C GLU A 81 -1.37 -1.82 1.18
N GLU A 82 -1.51 -3.12 1.46
CA GLU A 82 -1.68 -3.57 2.82
C GLU A 82 -0.45 -3.24 3.65
N ALA A 83 -0.67 -2.77 4.89
CA ALA A 83 0.41 -2.58 5.83
C ALA A 83 0.97 -3.95 6.22
N GLY A 84 2.29 -4.08 6.25
CA GLY A 84 2.93 -5.33 6.54
C GLY A 84 4.40 -5.13 6.82
N GLU A 85 5.21 -6.13 6.47
CA GLU A 85 6.64 -6.06 6.66
C GLU A 85 7.23 -4.92 5.81
N HIS A 86 8.25 -4.30 6.36
CA HIS A 86 8.93 -3.21 5.67
C HIS A 86 9.57 -3.68 4.37
N HIS A 87 9.37 -2.92 3.32
CA HIS A 87 10.02 -3.15 2.03
C HIS A 87 10.24 -1.82 1.33
N GLU A 88 11.12 -1.82 0.35
CA GLU A 88 11.43 -0.65 -0.46
C GLU A 88 10.74 -0.79 -1.82
N HIS A 89 10.70 0.31 -2.55
CA HIS A 89 10.04 0.34 -3.85
C HIS A 89 10.98 0.81 -4.96
N LEU A 90 10.87 0.18 -6.12
CA LEU A 90 11.49 0.64 -7.36
C LEU A 90 10.38 0.94 -8.35
N VAL A 91 10.37 2.17 -8.86
CA VAL A 91 9.35 2.62 -9.80
C VAL A 91 9.94 2.65 -11.20
N ASP A 92 9.25 1.99 -12.14
CA ASP A 92 9.58 2.07 -13.57
C ASP A 92 9.02 3.39 -14.08
N ILE A 93 9.90 4.32 -14.45
CA ILE A 93 9.47 5.67 -14.85
C ILE A 93 8.79 5.69 -16.22
N GLU A 94 8.92 4.63 -17.00
CA GLU A 94 8.29 4.56 -18.32
C GLU A 94 6.89 3.99 -18.26
N THR A 95 6.65 3.00 -17.40
CA THR A 95 5.37 2.31 -17.31
C THR A 95 4.56 2.69 -16.07
N GLY A 96 5.21 3.25 -15.03
CA GLY A 96 4.59 3.51 -13.73
C GLY A 96 4.47 2.27 -12.87
N GLU A 97 4.98 1.14 -13.32
CA GLU A 97 4.94 -0.11 -12.56
C GLU A 97 5.80 0.01 -11.31
N VAL A 98 5.31 -0.53 -10.20
CA VAL A 98 6.01 -0.47 -8.91
C VAL A 98 6.42 -1.88 -8.49
N HIS A 99 7.71 -2.04 -8.22
CA HIS A 99 8.27 -3.30 -7.75
C HIS A 99 8.70 -3.15 -6.30
N GLU A 100 8.45 -4.17 -5.51
CA GLU A 100 8.86 -4.20 -4.12
C GLU A 100 10.15 -5.01 -3.98
N PHE A 101 11.02 -4.58 -3.08
CA PHE A 101 12.19 -5.36 -2.73
C PHE A 101 12.55 -5.16 -1.27
N TYR A 102 13.26 -6.12 -0.72
CA TYR A 102 13.83 -6.03 0.62
C TYR A 102 15.29 -6.47 0.54
N ASN A 103 16.17 -5.70 1.17
CA ASN A 103 17.59 -6.01 1.19
C ASN A 103 18.12 -5.79 2.61
N GLU A 104 18.52 -6.89 3.24
CA GLU A 104 18.97 -6.85 4.64
C GLU A 104 20.22 -6.01 4.82
N GLU A 105 21.16 -6.06 3.87
CA GLU A 105 22.38 -5.26 3.94
C GLU A 105 22.06 -3.76 3.92
N LEU A 106 21.10 -3.36 3.09
CA LEU A 106 20.66 -1.98 3.01
C LEU A 106 20.03 -1.52 4.32
N GLU A 107 19.20 -2.36 4.94
CA GLU A 107 18.58 -2.04 6.23
C GLU A 107 19.62 -1.86 7.31
N THR A 108 20.60 -2.74 7.35
CA THR A 108 21.71 -2.67 8.31
C THR A 108 22.52 -1.39 8.13
N LEU A 109 22.82 -1.04 6.88
CA LEU A 109 23.60 0.16 6.56
C LEU A 109 22.86 1.44 6.98
N LYS A 110 21.57 1.52 6.73
CA LYS A 110 20.76 2.67 7.16
C LYS A 110 20.82 2.87 8.67
N ALA A 111 20.66 1.79 9.43
CA ALA A 111 20.70 1.85 10.89
C ALA A 111 22.08 2.26 11.40
N GLU A 112 23.16 1.77 10.77
CA GLU A 112 24.52 2.13 11.14
C GLU A 112 24.80 3.61 10.88
N ILE A 113 24.35 4.13 9.75
CA ILE A 113 24.52 5.56 9.42
C ILE A 113 23.83 6.41 10.48
N ALA A 114 22.59 6.09 10.85
CA ALA A 114 21.87 6.84 11.87
C ALA A 114 22.60 6.80 13.20
N ARG A 115 23.10 5.63 13.59
CA ARG A 115 23.81 5.45 14.86
C ARG A 115 25.11 6.25 14.89
N GLU A 116 25.85 6.26 13.79
CA GLU A 116 27.09 7.05 13.70
C GLU A 116 26.81 8.54 13.84
N MET A 117 25.64 9.00 13.44
CA MET A 117 25.21 10.39 13.58
C MET A 117 24.61 10.67 14.95
N GLY A 118 24.50 9.68 15.83
CA GLY A 118 23.98 9.84 17.19
C GLY A 118 22.47 9.63 17.31
N TYR A 119 21.86 8.89 16.37
CA TYR A 119 20.41 8.68 16.34
C TYR A 119 20.06 7.20 16.31
N ASP A 120 18.90 6.87 16.85
CA ASP A 120 18.27 5.58 16.63
C ASP A 120 17.30 5.74 15.48
N LEU A 121 17.41 4.89 14.47
CA LEU A 121 16.55 4.96 13.29
C LEU A 121 15.15 4.47 13.65
N ILE A 122 14.15 5.34 13.51
CA ILE A 122 12.75 4.99 13.83
C ILE A 122 11.99 4.61 12.58
N ASP A 123 12.22 5.35 11.48
CA ASP A 123 11.49 5.13 10.24
C ASP A 123 12.31 5.69 9.09
N HIS A 124 12.03 5.23 7.89
CA HIS A 124 12.71 5.72 6.70
C HIS A 124 11.85 5.47 5.47
N ARG A 125 12.19 6.17 4.39
CA ARG A 125 11.57 5.97 3.10
C ARG A 125 12.67 5.93 2.05
N LEU A 126 12.57 4.99 1.13
CA LEU A 126 13.49 4.88 0.00
C LEU A 126 12.72 4.45 -1.22
N GLU A 127 12.79 5.26 -2.28
CA GLU A 127 12.22 4.91 -3.56
C GLU A 127 13.34 5.00 -4.61
N LEU A 128 13.44 3.98 -5.43
CA LEU A 128 14.34 3.98 -6.57
C LEU A 128 13.52 4.22 -7.84
N TYR A 129 14.03 5.02 -8.74
CA TYR A 129 13.38 5.34 -10.01
C TYR A 129 14.28 4.88 -11.13
N GLY A 130 13.79 3.99 -11.96
CA GLY A 130 14.62 3.41 -12.99
C GLY A 130 13.90 3.12 -14.30
N LYS A 131 14.67 2.73 -15.27
CA LYS A 131 14.19 2.26 -16.57
C LYS A 131 14.72 0.87 -16.80
N LYS A 132 13.96 0.04 -17.51
CA LYS A 132 14.44 -1.29 -17.86
C LYS A 132 15.72 -1.17 -18.66
N ARG A 133 16.68 -2.02 -18.34
CA ARG A 133 17.95 -2.05 -19.06
C ARG A 133 17.72 -2.60 -20.45
N LYS A 134 18.39 -1.98 -21.43
CA LYS A 134 18.41 -2.48 -22.81
C LYS A 134 19.57 -3.47 -22.92
N ASN A 135 19.28 -4.65 -23.43
CA ASN A 135 20.30 -5.67 -23.65
C ASN A 135 20.71 -5.72 -25.09
#